data_05475713478d0ddad3e6a327f341b52e
#
_entry.id   05475713478d0ddad3e6a327f341b52e
#
_cell.length_a   1.000
_cell.length_b   1.000
_cell.length_c   1.000
_cell.angle_alpha   90.00
_cell.angle_beta   90.00
_cell.angle_gamma   90.00
#
_symmetry.space_group_name_H-M   'P 1'
#
loop_
_entity.id
_entity.type
_entity.pdbx_description
1 polymer ?
#
loop_
_entity_poly.entity_id
_entity_poly.type
_entity_poly.pdbx_seq_one_letter_code
_entity_poly.pdbx_strand_id
1 'polypeptide(L)'
;MSVPAIDPYVATESAATPVSAQQRRADERASRARDRFHRGTARWFVLVGVSFAALLMLIPFALMLLNSFKSPADYSSNGPLSWPTEFYTKGLVTYWNQVNYPQKLWNSTLIAGTVAVAAVFISLLNAYAIGIGRVKGRLWIVALFLLGNMIPQEALVYPLYFFAKEVGLYNTRLAVIIIFTVIQSAFGTYLLASVLGTFPKALLEAAALDGATRWQILWKVVFPIVRPTLSVLLIFFFIWTWNEFFIPLVMLIDNATQTIPVALASLQGDRLMDAPTTNAGALISLIPAVIFFLIFQRTLTRGVTAGAVK
;
A
#
# COMPACT_ATOMS: atom_id res chain seq x y z
N MET A 1 -38.70 5.05 -80.39
CA MET A 1 -37.94 3.78 -80.38
C MET A 1 -36.72 3.99 -79.48
N SER A 2 -36.80 3.62 -78.22
CA SER A 2 -35.72 3.70 -77.27
C SER A 2 -35.41 2.27 -76.78
N VAL A 3 -34.18 1.86 -77.03
CA VAL A 3 -33.63 0.57 -76.65
C VAL A 3 -33.22 0.68 -75.19
N PRO A 4 -33.58 -0.26 -74.25
CA PRO A 4 -33.11 -0.22 -72.88
C PRO A 4 -31.69 -0.75 -72.81
N ALA A 5 -30.82 -0.04 -72.09
CA ALA A 5 -29.45 -0.42 -71.79
C ALA A 5 -29.42 -1.62 -70.80
N ILE A 6 -28.66 -2.65 -71.16
CA ILE A 6 -28.40 -3.84 -70.35
C ILE A 6 -27.29 -3.48 -69.35
N ASP A 7 -27.61 -3.61 -68.07
CA ASP A 7 -26.68 -3.41 -66.96
C ASP A 7 -25.70 -4.61 -66.81
N PRO A 8 -24.34 -4.42 -66.90
CA PRO A 8 -23.39 -5.52 -66.91
C PRO A 8 -22.92 -5.95 -65.53
N TYR A 9 -23.57 -5.52 -64.42
CA TYR A 9 -23.17 -5.94 -63.08
C TYR A 9 -24.18 -6.88 -62.41
N VAL A 10 -24.44 -8.04 -63.00
CA VAL A 10 -24.96 -9.20 -62.24
C VAL A 10 -23.75 -9.94 -61.74
N ALA A 11 -23.28 -9.57 -60.53
CA ALA A 11 -22.29 -10.31 -59.82
C ALA A 11 -22.84 -11.72 -59.52
N THR A 12 -22.16 -12.70 -60.03
CA THR A 12 -22.38 -14.14 -59.72
C THR A 12 -22.16 -14.33 -58.22
N GLU A 13 -23.26 -14.37 -57.48
CA GLU A 13 -23.30 -14.82 -56.09
C GLU A 13 -22.93 -16.31 -56.08
N SER A 14 -21.65 -16.60 -55.82
CA SER A 14 -21.16 -17.95 -55.60
C SER A 14 -21.94 -18.55 -54.43
N ALA A 15 -22.87 -19.44 -54.73
CA ALA A 15 -23.63 -20.20 -53.75
C ALA A 15 -22.69 -21.00 -52.88
N ALA A 16 -22.32 -20.44 -51.73
CA ALA A 16 -21.58 -21.16 -50.71
C ALA A 16 -22.46 -22.32 -50.23
N THR A 17 -22.03 -23.54 -50.55
CA THR A 17 -22.68 -24.78 -50.10
C THR A 17 -22.94 -24.72 -48.61
N PRO A 18 -24.17 -24.95 -48.14
CA PRO A 18 -24.48 -24.84 -46.70
C PRO A 18 -23.68 -25.89 -45.92
N VAL A 19 -22.75 -25.43 -45.10
CA VAL A 19 -21.95 -26.28 -44.19
C VAL A 19 -22.91 -27.07 -43.32
N SER A 20 -22.83 -28.40 -43.38
CA SER A 20 -23.74 -29.29 -42.66
C SER A 20 -23.65 -29.06 -41.14
N ALA A 21 -24.79 -29.25 -40.45
CA ALA A 21 -24.82 -29.09 -38.98
C ALA A 21 -23.80 -29.99 -38.27
N GLN A 22 -23.43 -31.11 -38.88
CA GLN A 22 -22.38 -31.99 -38.37
C GLN A 22 -20.98 -31.37 -38.51
N GLN A 23 -20.68 -30.71 -39.61
CA GLN A 23 -19.42 -30.01 -39.82
C GLN A 23 -19.26 -28.82 -38.86
N ARG A 24 -20.30 -28.02 -38.65
CA ARG A 24 -20.26 -26.91 -37.63
C ARG A 24 -19.98 -27.44 -36.25
N ARG A 25 -20.60 -28.54 -35.83
CA ARG A 25 -20.35 -29.17 -34.51
C ARG A 25 -18.94 -29.76 -34.40
N ALA A 26 -18.37 -30.27 -35.48
CA ALA A 26 -17.00 -30.79 -35.51
C ALA A 26 -16.00 -29.62 -35.39
N ASP A 27 -16.21 -28.53 -36.13
CA ASP A 27 -15.38 -27.33 -36.08
C ASP A 27 -15.42 -26.62 -34.70
N GLU A 28 -16.60 -26.54 -34.09
CA GLU A 28 -16.75 -26.02 -32.73
C GLU A 28 -16.06 -26.89 -31.67
N ARG A 29 -16.07 -28.21 -31.83
CA ARG A 29 -15.34 -29.14 -30.95
C ARG A 29 -13.83 -29.01 -31.13
N ALA A 30 -13.37 -28.90 -32.37
CA ALA A 30 -11.96 -28.71 -32.68
C ALA A 30 -11.43 -27.36 -32.18
N SER A 31 -12.22 -26.30 -32.34
CA SER A 31 -11.84 -24.96 -31.79
C SER A 31 -11.79 -24.96 -30.27
N ARG A 32 -12.77 -25.55 -29.60
CA ARG A 32 -12.79 -25.65 -28.11
C ARG A 32 -11.64 -26.54 -27.59
N ALA A 33 -11.27 -27.60 -28.29
CA ALA A 33 -10.13 -28.45 -27.94
C ALA A 33 -8.79 -27.67 -28.11
N ARG A 34 -8.67 -26.92 -29.21
CA ARG A 34 -7.51 -26.07 -29.48
C ARG A 34 -7.35 -24.97 -28.44
N ASP A 35 -8.43 -24.30 -28.08
CA ASP A 35 -8.46 -23.26 -27.03
C ASP A 35 -8.11 -23.84 -25.66
N ARG A 36 -8.57 -25.05 -25.34
CA ARG A 36 -8.21 -25.72 -24.07
C ARG A 36 -6.73 -26.10 -24.03
N PHE A 37 -6.16 -26.55 -25.13
CA PHE A 37 -4.74 -26.90 -25.22
C PHE A 37 -3.85 -25.64 -25.10
N HIS A 38 -4.16 -24.57 -25.83
CA HIS A 38 -3.45 -23.32 -25.74
C HIS A 38 -3.57 -22.65 -24.37
N ARG A 39 -4.74 -22.70 -23.74
CA ARG A 39 -4.93 -22.19 -22.37
C ARG A 39 -4.17 -23.02 -21.33
N GLY A 40 -4.06 -24.33 -21.52
CA GLY A 40 -3.30 -25.22 -20.65
C GLY A 40 -1.80 -24.92 -20.69
N THR A 41 -1.21 -24.87 -21.88
CA THR A 41 0.22 -24.58 -22.10
C THR A 41 0.57 -23.14 -21.69
N ALA A 42 -0.21 -22.15 -22.10
CA ALA A 42 -0.01 -20.75 -21.70
C ALA A 42 -0.06 -20.59 -20.17
N ARG A 43 -0.95 -21.31 -19.48
CA ARG A 43 -1.03 -21.30 -18.02
C ARG A 43 0.26 -21.78 -17.37
N TRP A 44 0.89 -22.83 -17.90
CA TRP A 44 2.16 -23.34 -17.38
C TRP A 44 3.30 -22.35 -17.59
N PHE A 45 3.38 -21.70 -18.76
CA PHE A 45 4.38 -20.65 -19.00
C PHE A 45 4.18 -19.46 -18.07
N VAL A 46 2.93 -19.02 -17.83
CA VAL A 46 2.61 -17.96 -16.86
C VAL A 46 3.00 -18.38 -15.45
N LEU A 47 2.67 -19.61 -15.03
CA LEU A 47 3.01 -20.10 -13.70
C LEU A 47 4.53 -20.18 -13.50
N VAL A 48 5.28 -20.71 -14.48
CA VAL A 48 6.75 -20.76 -14.42
C VAL A 48 7.33 -19.35 -14.37
N GLY A 49 6.86 -18.43 -15.21
CA GLY A 49 7.31 -17.04 -15.21
C GLY A 49 7.03 -16.33 -13.88
N VAL A 50 5.83 -16.50 -13.33
CA VAL A 50 5.45 -15.91 -12.03
C VAL A 50 6.25 -16.55 -10.89
N SER A 51 6.46 -17.88 -10.91
CA SER A 51 7.27 -18.56 -9.90
C SER A 51 8.73 -18.11 -9.95
N PHE A 52 9.28 -17.97 -11.15
CA PHE A 52 10.64 -17.47 -11.34
C PHE A 52 10.79 -16.02 -10.85
N ALA A 53 9.84 -15.15 -11.19
CA ALA A 53 9.82 -13.77 -10.69
C ALA A 53 9.70 -13.72 -9.16
N ALA A 54 8.85 -14.58 -8.56
CA ALA A 54 8.71 -14.69 -7.12
C ALA A 54 10.01 -15.15 -6.45
N LEU A 55 10.70 -16.14 -7.01
CA LEU A 55 11.99 -16.59 -6.52
C LEU A 55 13.05 -15.48 -6.57
N LEU A 56 13.13 -14.73 -7.68
CA LEU A 56 14.03 -13.58 -7.79
C LEU A 56 13.75 -12.52 -6.71
N MET A 57 12.46 -12.24 -6.43
CA MET A 57 12.08 -11.29 -5.38
C MET A 57 12.41 -11.78 -3.97
N LEU A 58 12.52 -13.09 -3.75
CA LEU A 58 12.88 -13.66 -2.45
C LEU A 58 14.41 -13.70 -2.20
N ILE A 59 15.24 -13.56 -3.23
CA ILE A 59 16.72 -13.60 -3.11
C ILE A 59 17.24 -12.62 -2.05
N PRO A 60 16.88 -11.32 -2.05
CA PRO A 60 17.42 -10.38 -1.06
C PRO A 60 17.02 -10.75 0.37
N PHE A 61 15.80 -11.28 0.57
CA PHE A 61 15.37 -11.75 1.89
C PHE A 61 16.11 -13.02 2.32
N ALA A 62 16.37 -13.93 1.40
CA ALA A 62 17.16 -15.12 1.65
C ALA A 62 18.62 -14.76 2.01
N LEU A 63 19.21 -13.79 1.30
CA LEU A 63 20.56 -13.30 1.61
C LEU A 63 20.60 -12.57 2.96
N MET A 64 19.60 -11.75 3.26
CA MET A 64 19.48 -11.10 4.56
C MET A 64 19.42 -12.15 5.69
N LEU A 65 18.56 -13.17 5.53
CA LEU A 65 18.43 -14.25 6.49
C LEU A 65 19.74 -15.04 6.65
N LEU A 66 20.39 -15.40 5.53
CA LEU A 66 21.65 -16.13 5.52
C LEU A 66 22.75 -15.36 6.26
N ASN A 67 22.89 -14.07 5.93
CA ASN A 67 23.96 -13.23 6.47
C ASN A 67 23.70 -12.76 7.90
N SER A 68 22.45 -12.79 8.40
CA SER A 68 22.12 -12.46 9.79
C SER A 68 22.68 -13.47 10.80
N PHE A 69 23.05 -14.67 10.33
CA PHE A 69 23.63 -15.74 11.15
C PHE A 69 25.12 -15.99 10.88
N LYS A 70 25.80 -15.07 10.19
CA LYS A 70 27.27 -15.13 9.99
C LYS A 70 27.99 -14.29 11.03
N SER A 71 29.20 -14.73 11.38
CA SER A 71 30.15 -13.86 12.08
C SER A 71 30.76 -12.84 11.11
N PRO A 72 31.25 -11.67 11.58
CA PRO A 72 31.98 -10.71 10.73
C PRO A 72 33.19 -11.33 10.02
N ALA A 73 33.90 -12.26 10.68
CA ALA A 73 35.03 -12.97 10.11
C ALA A 73 34.60 -13.92 8.98
N ASP A 74 33.54 -14.69 9.17
CA ASP A 74 32.97 -15.57 8.15
C ASP A 74 32.48 -14.79 6.94
N TYR A 75 31.79 -13.67 7.15
CA TYR A 75 31.32 -12.80 6.08
C TYR A 75 32.48 -12.21 5.27
N SER A 76 33.56 -11.78 5.95
CA SER A 76 34.73 -11.19 5.29
C SER A 76 35.55 -12.20 4.50
N SER A 77 35.65 -13.46 4.99
CA SER A 77 36.46 -14.50 4.34
C SER A 77 35.72 -15.25 3.24
N ASN A 78 34.43 -15.54 3.43
CA ASN A 78 33.63 -16.39 2.54
C ASN A 78 32.62 -15.64 1.70
N GLY A 79 32.40 -14.35 1.98
CA GLY A 79 31.51 -13.46 1.23
C GLY A 79 30.02 -13.66 1.53
N PRO A 80 29.15 -12.83 0.91
CA PRO A 80 27.72 -12.78 1.22
C PRO A 80 26.90 -13.97 0.71
N LEU A 81 27.39 -14.72 -0.27
CA LEU A 81 26.65 -15.82 -0.90
C LEU A 81 26.95 -17.20 -0.31
N SER A 82 28.01 -17.33 0.50
CA SER A 82 28.38 -18.60 1.15
C SER A 82 27.40 -18.96 2.25
N TRP A 83 27.28 -20.24 2.57
CA TRP A 83 26.57 -20.69 3.76
C TRP A 83 27.38 -20.32 5.01
N PRO A 84 26.72 -20.01 6.18
CA PRO A 84 27.42 -19.79 7.43
C PRO A 84 28.27 -21.02 7.81
N THR A 85 29.52 -20.81 8.17
CA THR A 85 30.40 -21.89 8.67
C THR A 85 30.02 -22.31 10.08
N GLU A 86 29.46 -21.37 10.84
CA GLU A 86 28.89 -21.59 12.18
C GLU A 86 27.61 -20.76 12.32
N PHE A 87 26.69 -21.22 13.19
CA PHE A 87 25.47 -20.51 13.46
C PHE A 87 25.70 -19.39 14.48
N TYR A 88 25.98 -18.19 14.01
CA TYR A 88 26.35 -17.05 14.83
C TYR A 88 25.16 -16.17 15.16
N THR A 89 24.69 -16.18 16.41
CA THR A 89 23.52 -15.39 16.85
C THR A 89 23.88 -14.10 17.58
N LYS A 90 25.17 -13.86 17.85
CA LYS A 90 25.60 -12.66 18.58
C LYS A 90 25.26 -11.37 17.84
N GLY A 91 25.21 -11.37 16.48
CA GLY A 91 24.80 -10.21 15.69
C GLY A 91 23.38 -9.72 16.07
N LEU A 92 22.44 -10.64 16.31
CA LEU A 92 21.08 -10.31 16.76
C LEU A 92 21.09 -9.62 18.12
N VAL A 93 21.85 -10.16 19.07
CA VAL A 93 21.98 -9.61 20.44
C VAL A 93 22.69 -8.26 20.41
N THR A 94 23.73 -8.14 19.60
CA THR A 94 24.48 -6.89 19.44
C THR A 94 23.58 -5.80 18.90
N TYR A 95 22.85 -6.05 17.82
CA TYR A 95 21.87 -5.08 17.29
C TYR A 95 20.83 -4.69 18.35
N TRP A 96 20.19 -5.68 18.99
CA TRP A 96 19.16 -5.46 19.98
C TRP A 96 19.58 -4.49 21.08
N ASN A 97 20.79 -4.69 21.60
CA ASN A 97 21.32 -3.87 22.69
C ASN A 97 21.87 -2.52 22.19
N GLN A 98 22.59 -2.52 21.06
CA GLN A 98 23.25 -1.33 20.53
C GLN A 98 22.26 -0.22 20.17
N VAL A 99 21.13 -0.57 19.53
CA VAL A 99 20.10 0.41 19.18
C VAL A 99 19.05 0.59 20.27
N ASN A 100 19.08 -0.19 21.37
CA ASN A 100 17.98 -0.28 22.33
C ASN A 100 16.65 -0.60 21.61
N TYR A 101 16.60 -1.74 20.92
CA TYR A 101 15.50 -2.12 20.03
C TYR A 101 14.09 -2.00 20.66
N PRO A 102 13.85 -2.39 21.93
CA PRO A 102 12.53 -2.21 22.55
C PRO A 102 12.04 -0.77 22.54
N GLN A 103 12.93 0.19 22.77
CA GLN A 103 12.61 1.63 22.68
C GLN A 103 12.20 2.03 21.25
N LYS A 104 12.94 1.55 20.23
CA LYS A 104 12.63 1.84 18.82
C LYS A 104 11.31 1.22 18.39
N LEU A 105 11.06 -0.01 18.82
CA LEU A 105 9.80 -0.72 18.59
C LEU A 105 8.62 0.05 19.19
N TRP A 106 8.76 0.51 20.43
CA TRP A 106 7.77 1.34 21.09
C TRP A 106 7.52 2.65 20.33
N ASN A 107 8.60 3.36 19.97
CA ASN A 107 8.51 4.62 19.24
C ASN A 107 7.79 4.45 17.89
N SER A 108 8.20 3.45 17.10
CA SER A 108 7.58 3.16 15.81
C SER A 108 6.11 2.78 15.95
N THR A 109 5.77 1.94 16.93
CA THR A 109 4.38 1.52 17.18
C THR A 109 3.52 2.70 17.65
N LEU A 110 4.03 3.51 18.58
CA LEU A 110 3.34 4.69 19.09
C LEU A 110 3.08 5.71 17.98
N ILE A 111 4.11 6.04 17.20
CA ILE A 111 3.99 7.02 16.11
C ILE A 111 3.03 6.48 15.05
N ALA A 112 3.27 5.30 14.50
CA ALA A 112 2.45 4.74 13.43
C ALA A 112 0.99 4.49 13.86
N GLY A 113 0.78 3.97 15.07
CA GLY A 113 -0.56 3.73 15.61
C GLY A 113 -1.34 5.02 15.84
N THR A 114 -0.71 6.02 16.45
CA THR A 114 -1.36 7.32 16.71
C THR A 114 -1.69 8.05 15.40
N VAL A 115 -0.74 8.10 14.46
CA VAL A 115 -0.97 8.70 13.14
C VAL A 115 -2.11 8.01 12.40
N ALA A 116 -2.12 6.68 12.36
CA ALA A 116 -3.15 5.94 11.66
C ALA A 116 -4.56 6.25 12.20
N VAL A 117 -4.72 6.24 13.52
CA VAL A 117 -6.01 6.55 14.16
C VAL A 117 -6.41 8.00 13.94
N ALA A 118 -5.49 8.95 14.20
CA ALA A 118 -5.76 10.37 14.08
C ALA A 118 -6.05 10.78 12.64
N ALA A 119 -5.26 10.29 11.68
CA ALA A 119 -5.46 10.60 10.26
C ALA A 119 -6.78 10.04 9.73
N VAL A 120 -7.15 8.81 10.08
CA VAL A 120 -8.45 8.22 9.70
C VAL A 120 -9.60 9.01 10.30
N PHE A 121 -9.50 9.40 11.57
CA PHE A 121 -10.52 10.18 12.24
C PHE A 121 -10.73 11.54 11.58
N ILE A 122 -9.66 12.30 11.34
CA ILE A 122 -9.70 13.60 10.66
C ILE A 122 -10.23 13.44 9.23
N SER A 123 -9.78 12.41 8.50
CA SER A 123 -10.24 12.12 7.14
C SER A 123 -11.74 11.87 7.10
N LEU A 124 -12.28 11.11 8.06
CA LEU A 124 -13.72 10.84 8.14
C LEU A 124 -14.52 12.12 8.36
N LEU A 125 -14.11 12.98 9.29
CA LEU A 125 -14.80 14.25 9.58
C LEU A 125 -14.78 15.18 8.37
N ASN A 126 -13.62 15.35 7.75
CA ASN A 126 -13.46 16.19 6.57
C ASN A 126 -14.29 15.65 5.40
N ALA A 127 -14.18 14.36 5.12
CA ALA A 127 -14.90 13.73 4.02
C ALA A 127 -16.42 13.75 4.23
N TYR A 128 -16.88 13.61 5.46
CA TYR A 128 -18.30 13.74 5.79
C TYR A 128 -18.81 15.16 5.52
N ALA A 129 -18.05 16.17 5.93
CA ALA A 129 -18.39 17.56 5.67
C ALA A 129 -18.42 17.88 4.16
N ILE A 130 -17.43 17.42 3.41
CA ILE A 130 -17.28 17.69 1.97
C ILE A 130 -18.25 16.85 1.13
N GLY A 131 -18.37 15.54 1.40
CA GLY A 131 -19.15 14.59 0.60
C GLY A 131 -20.66 14.71 0.82
N ILE A 132 -21.08 14.86 2.09
CA ILE A 132 -22.49 14.85 2.51
C ILE A 132 -22.96 16.24 2.93
N GLY A 133 -22.11 17.04 3.58
CA GLY A 133 -22.46 18.30 4.21
C GLY A 133 -22.84 19.47 3.29
N ARG A 134 -22.89 19.28 1.95
CA ARG A 134 -23.22 20.31 0.95
C ARG A 134 -22.36 21.59 1.04
N VAL A 135 -21.07 21.43 1.35
CA VAL A 135 -20.14 22.58 1.42
C VAL A 135 -20.02 23.25 0.04
N LYS A 136 -20.19 24.56 0.01
CA LYS A 136 -19.96 25.37 -1.20
C LYS A 136 -18.48 25.26 -1.60
N GLY A 137 -18.21 25.06 -2.88
CA GLY A 137 -16.82 24.95 -3.38
C GLY A 137 -16.14 23.61 -3.07
N ARG A 138 -16.91 22.55 -2.74
CA ARG A 138 -16.38 21.21 -2.41
C ARG A 138 -15.33 20.69 -3.39
N LEU A 139 -15.52 20.96 -4.68
CA LEU A 139 -14.57 20.49 -5.71
C LEU A 139 -13.20 21.16 -5.55
N TRP A 140 -13.16 22.44 -5.25
CA TRP A 140 -11.92 23.18 -4.99
C TRP A 140 -11.24 22.71 -3.72
N ILE A 141 -11.99 22.41 -2.67
CA ILE A 141 -11.46 21.87 -1.42
C ILE A 141 -10.84 20.50 -1.68
N VAL A 142 -11.55 19.59 -2.38
CA VAL A 142 -11.00 18.27 -2.74
C VAL A 142 -9.79 18.41 -3.65
N ALA A 143 -9.82 19.33 -4.62
CA ALA A 143 -8.67 19.61 -5.49
C ALA A 143 -7.46 20.12 -4.69
N LEU A 144 -7.66 20.96 -3.67
CA LEU A 144 -6.60 21.45 -2.79
C LEU A 144 -5.95 20.29 -2.01
N PHE A 145 -6.73 19.38 -1.45
CA PHE A 145 -6.20 18.17 -0.79
C PHE A 145 -5.42 17.29 -1.77
N LEU A 146 -5.92 17.13 -3.00
CA LEU A 146 -5.23 16.37 -4.04
C LEU A 146 -3.90 17.03 -4.42
N LEU A 147 -3.89 18.33 -4.66
CA LEU A 147 -2.67 19.08 -4.95
C LEU A 147 -1.66 19.02 -3.81
N GLY A 148 -2.12 19.09 -2.55
CA GLY A 148 -1.26 18.92 -1.38
C GLY A 148 -0.58 17.55 -1.35
N ASN A 149 -1.25 16.50 -1.78
CA ASN A 149 -0.67 15.15 -1.88
C ASN A 149 0.33 14.99 -3.05
N MET A 150 0.32 15.88 -4.04
CA MET A 150 1.28 15.86 -5.15
C MET A 150 2.63 16.48 -4.78
N ILE A 151 2.71 17.20 -3.67
CA ILE A 151 3.98 17.77 -3.19
C ILE A 151 4.85 16.62 -2.67
N PRO A 152 6.07 16.43 -3.18
CA PRO A 152 7.00 15.45 -2.63
C PRO A 152 7.24 15.72 -1.14
N GLN A 153 7.08 14.68 -0.31
CA GLN A 153 7.25 14.84 1.15
C GLN A 153 8.66 15.31 1.52
N GLU A 154 9.64 14.91 0.74
CA GLU A 154 11.05 15.30 0.88
C GLU A 154 11.23 16.83 0.73
N ALA A 155 10.45 17.45 -0.14
CA ALA A 155 10.48 18.92 -0.31
C ALA A 155 9.95 19.68 0.92
N LEU A 156 9.10 19.03 1.73
CA LEU A 156 8.54 19.62 2.94
C LEU A 156 9.49 19.57 4.15
N VAL A 157 10.53 18.74 4.10
CA VAL A 157 11.41 18.48 5.26
C VAL A 157 12.05 19.76 5.75
N TYR A 158 12.59 20.59 4.84
CA TYR A 158 13.27 21.83 5.23
C TYR A 158 12.33 22.83 5.94
N PRO A 159 11.19 23.23 5.37
CA PRO A 159 10.26 24.12 6.07
C PRO A 159 9.70 23.51 7.36
N LEU A 160 9.43 22.21 7.40
CA LEU A 160 8.94 21.51 8.59
C LEU A 160 9.99 21.50 9.71
N TYR A 161 11.27 21.33 9.37
CA TYR A 161 12.38 21.40 10.33
C TYR A 161 12.44 22.77 11.01
N PHE A 162 12.42 23.86 10.24
CA PHE A 162 12.46 25.21 10.81
C PHE A 162 11.22 25.50 11.65
N PHE A 163 10.05 25.16 11.14
CA PHE A 163 8.81 25.32 11.89
C PHE A 163 8.83 24.53 13.21
N ALA A 164 9.24 23.27 13.18
CA ALA A 164 9.32 22.45 14.38
C ALA A 164 10.29 23.02 15.42
N LYS A 165 11.42 23.59 14.97
CA LYS A 165 12.36 24.29 15.86
C LYS A 165 11.75 25.54 16.51
N GLU A 166 11.06 26.34 15.71
CA GLU A 166 10.49 27.60 16.16
C GLU A 166 9.38 27.39 17.19
N VAL A 167 8.56 26.34 17.01
CA VAL A 167 7.49 26.01 17.98
C VAL A 167 7.95 25.08 19.12
N GLY A 168 9.24 24.74 19.19
CA GLY A 168 9.80 23.91 20.27
C GLY A 168 9.42 22.41 20.19
N LEU A 169 9.00 21.92 19.02
CA LEU A 169 8.61 20.53 18.80
C LEU A 169 9.71 19.68 18.13
N TYR A 170 10.84 20.31 17.76
CA TYR A 170 11.94 19.58 17.14
C TYR A 170 12.49 18.50 18.08
N ASN A 171 12.88 17.38 17.53
CA ASN A 171 13.36 16.18 18.23
C ASN A 171 12.31 15.54 19.15
N THR A 172 11.02 15.69 18.84
CA THR A 172 9.94 15.06 19.57
C THR A 172 9.12 14.11 18.67
N ARG A 173 8.66 13.01 19.25
CA ARG A 173 7.72 12.09 18.57
C ARG A 173 6.42 12.80 18.17
N LEU A 174 6.01 13.80 18.93
CA LEU A 174 4.80 14.58 18.67
C LEU A 174 4.90 15.36 17.35
N ALA A 175 6.06 15.94 17.03
CA ALA A 175 6.25 16.60 15.73
C ALA A 175 5.99 15.65 14.57
N VAL A 176 6.58 14.46 14.61
CA VAL A 176 6.40 13.43 13.55
C VAL A 176 4.95 12.96 13.48
N ILE A 177 4.29 12.78 14.63
CA ILE A 177 2.86 12.41 14.69
C ILE A 177 2.00 13.48 14.02
N ILE A 178 2.21 14.75 14.32
CA ILE A 178 1.44 15.85 13.74
C ILE A 178 1.66 15.91 12.23
N ILE A 179 2.93 15.90 11.80
CA ILE A 179 3.30 15.99 10.38
C ILE A 179 2.61 14.90 9.57
N PHE A 180 2.76 13.63 9.96
CA PHE A 180 2.16 12.53 9.21
C PHE A 180 0.64 12.49 9.34
N THR A 181 0.07 12.88 10.47
CA THR A 181 -1.38 12.98 10.61
C THR A 181 -1.96 13.96 9.61
N VAL A 182 -1.33 15.13 9.42
CA VAL A 182 -1.77 16.13 8.43
C VAL A 182 -1.63 15.60 7.01
N ILE A 183 -0.45 15.09 6.65
CA ILE A 183 -0.17 14.58 5.29
C ILE A 183 -1.13 13.44 4.94
N GLN A 184 -1.27 12.45 5.80
CA GLN A 184 -2.09 11.26 5.51
C GLN A 184 -3.59 11.57 5.59
N SER A 185 -4.01 12.49 6.45
CA SER A 185 -5.41 12.91 6.49
C SER A 185 -5.84 13.62 5.21
N ALA A 186 -4.93 14.30 4.51
CA ALA A 186 -5.22 14.90 3.21
C ALA A 186 -5.57 13.82 2.17
N PHE A 187 -4.76 12.75 2.08
CA PHE A 187 -5.04 11.60 1.21
C PHE A 187 -6.34 10.89 1.60
N GLY A 188 -6.53 10.60 2.89
CA GLY A 188 -7.72 9.95 3.38
C GLY A 188 -8.99 10.76 3.15
N THR A 189 -8.90 12.09 3.30
CA THR A 189 -10.01 13.01 2.99
C THR A 189 -10.42 12.94 1.53
N TYR A 190 -9.44 12.99 0.61
CA TYR A 190 -9.69 12.86 -0.83
C TYR A 190 -10.38 11.53 -1.16
N LEU A 191 -9.85 10.41 -0.67
CA LEU A 191 -10.38 9.08 -0.94
C LEU A 191 -11.80 8.90 -0.37
N LEU A 192 -11.99 9.24 0.91
CA LEU A 192 -13.29 9.11 1.57
C LEU A 192 -14.34 10.08 1.02
N ALA A 193 -13.97 11.30 0.62
CA ALA A 193 -14.89 12.24 0.00
C ALA A 193 -15.43 11.70 -1.34
N SER A 194 -14.60 10.97 -2.10
CA SER A 194 -15.01 10.27 -3.32
C SER A 194 -16.04 9.17 -3.01
N VAL A 195 -15.78 8.35 -1.99
CA VAL A 195 -16.69 7.28 -1.54
C VAL A 195 -18.01 7.87 -1.03
N LEU A 196 -17.95 8.90 -0.18
CA LEU A 196 -19.13 9.54 0.40
C LEU A 196 -19.91 10.37 -0.63
N GLY A 197 -19.28 10.78 -1.73
CA GLY A 197 -19.96 11.45 -2.86
C GLY A 197 -20.99 10.57 -3.57
N THR A 198 -20.83 9.25 -3.49
CA THR A 198 -21.75 8.22 -4.04
C THR A 198 -22.68 7.61 -2.98
N PHE A 199 -22.69 8.15 -1.76
CA PHE A 199 -23.47 7.61 -0.67
C PHE A 199 -24.98 7.70 -0.95
N PRO A 200 -25.79 6.66 -0.67
CA PRO A 200 -27.23 6.63 -0.94
C PRO A 200 -27.98 7.76 -0.21
N LYS A 201 -28.50 8.72 -0.94
CA LYS A 201 -29.23 9.87 -0.36
C LYS A 201 -30.48 9.44 0.44
N ALA A 202 -31.16 8.40 -0.02
CA ALA A 202 -32.34 7.87 0.65
C ALA A 202 -32.08 7.51 2.12
N LEU A 203 -30.89 6.98 2.45
CA LEU A 203 -30.53 6.68 3.85
C LEU A 203 -30.35 7.94 4.69
N LEU A 204 -29.81 9.00 4.10
CA LEU A 204 -29.62 10.29 4.78
C LEU A 204 -30.94 11.01 4.98
N GLU A 205 -31.85 10.94 4.01
CA GLU A 205 -33.18 11.54 4.06
C GLU A 205 -34.07 10.82 5.06
N ALA A 206 -34.06 9.47 5.09
CA ALA A 206 -34.77 8.69 6.09
C ALA A 206 -34.29 9.03 7.52
N ALA A 207 -32.98 9.05 7.76
CA ALA A 207 -32.44 9.41 9.07
C ALA A 207 -32.79 10.87 9.47
N ALA A 208 -32.86 11.79 8.50
CA ALA A 208 -33.27 13.16 8.78
C ALA A 208 -34.76 13.28 9.09
N LEU A 209 -35.64 12.46 8.46
CA LEU A 209 -37.07 12.37 8.78
C LEU A 209 -37.30 11.79 10.18
N ASP A 210 -36.43 10.86 10.61
CA ASP A 210 -36.43 10.31 11.99
C ASP A 210 -35.90 11.30 13.04
N GLY A 211 -35.58 12.55 12.65
CA GLY A 211 -35.07 13.59 13.53
C GLY A 211 -33.61 13.43 13.96
N ALA A 212 -32.83 12.60 13.27
CA ALA A 212 -31.43 12.40 13.62
C ALA A 212 -30.58 13.67 13.35
N THR A 213 -29.78 14.06 14.33
CA THR A 213 -28.80 15.15 14.19
C THR A 213 -27.69 14.74 13.21
N ARG A 214 -26.96 15.71 12.63
CA ARG A 214 -25.83 15.44 11.74
C ARG A 214 -24.76 14.55 12.38
N TRP A 215 -24.53 14.68 13.68
CA TRP A 215 -23.60 13.84 14.43
C TRP A 215 -24.11 12.41 14.60
N GLN A 216 -25.42 12.25 14.83
CA GLN A 216 -26.03 10.91 14.86
C GLN A 216 -26.01 10.25 13.48
N ILE A 217 -26.23 10.99 12.41
CA ILE A 217 -26.12 10.48 11.04
C ILE A 217 -24.68 10.01 10.76
N LEU A 218 -23.66 10.80 11.14
CA LEU A 218 -22.27 10.40 10.98
C LEU A 218 -21.99 9.06 11.68
N TRP A 219 -22.32 8.95 12.97
CA TRP A 219 -21.88 7.79 13.75
C TRP A 219 -22.81 6.58 13.65
N LYS A 220 -24.11 6.77 13.45
CA LYS A 220 -25.09 5.66 13.41
C LYS A 220 -25.40 5.17 12.00
N VAL A 221 -25.22 6.01 10.97
CA VAL A 221 -25.56 5.67 9.58
C VAL A 221 -24.31 5.58 8.72
N VAL A 222 -23.51 6.66 8.66
CA VAL A 222 -22.36 6.75 7.73
C VAL A 222 -21.20 5.86 8.20
N PHE A 223 -20.76 6.02 9.45
CA PHE A 223 -19.60 5.29 9.99
C PHE A 223 -19.70 3.76 9.83
N PRO A 224 -20.84 3.11 10.19
CA PRO A 224 -20.95 1.65 10.01
C PRO A 224 -20.80 1.20 8.56
N ILE A 225 -21.34 1.98 7.62
CA ILE A 225 -21.31 1.65 6.19
C ILE A 225 -19.89 1.82 5.60
N VAL A 226 -19.17 2.88 6.00
CA VAL A 226 -17.81 3.14 5.50
C VAL A 226 -16.72 2.46 6.34
N ARG A 227 -17.08 1.78 7.43
CA ARG A 227 -16.14 1.08 8.31
C ARG A 227 -15.14 0.17 7.56
N PRO A 228 -15.52 -0.60 6.53
CA PRO A 228 -14.56 -1.40 5.77
C PRO A 228 -13.48 -0.52 5.12
N THR A 229 -13.86 0.60 4.51
CA THR A 229 -12.93 1.54 3.89
C THR A 229 -12.02 2.21 4.93
N LEU A 230 -12.58 2.59 6.09
CA LEU A 230 -11.80 3.16 7.20
C LEU A 230 -10.76 2.16 7.73
N SER A 231 -11.13 0.87 7.82
CA SER A 231 -10.20 -0.18 8.25
C SER A 231 -9.03 -0.34 7.27
N VAL A 232 -9.30 -0.25 5.97
CA VAL A 232 -8.24 -0.28 4.94
C VAL A 232 -7.33 0.93 5.07
N LEU A 233 -7.88 2.15 5.21
CA LEU A 233 -7.10 3.36 5.41
C LEU A 233 -6.24 3.30 6.67
N LEU A 234 -6.78 2.80 7.79
CA LEU A 234 -6.06 2.65 9.05
C LEU A 234 -4.83 1.76 8.88
N ILE A 235 -4.99 0.63 8.19
CA ILE A 235 -3.88 -0.29 7.92
C ILE A 235 -2.85 0.38 6.99
N PHE A 236 -3.31 1.07 5.95
CA PHE A 236 -2.45 1.78 5.01
C PHE A 236 -1.62 2.86 5.70
N PHE A 237 -2.25 3.68 6.53
CA PHE A 237 -1.58 4.75 7.26
C PHE A 237 -0.58 4.23 8.28
N PHE A 238 -0.93 3.12 8.95
CA PHE A 238 0.00 2.45 9.85
C PHE A 238 1.24 1.95 9.11
N ILE A 239 1.05 1.18 8.02
CA ILE A 239 2.17 0.63 7.23
C ILE A 239 3.01 1.76 6.63
N TRP A 240 2.38 2.79 6.12
CA TRP A 240 3.08 3.93 5.53
C TRP A 240 3.96 4.62 6.56
N THR A 241 3.40 5.00 7.71
CA THR A 241 4.17 5.63 8.78
C THR A 241 5.24 4.71 9.38
N TRP A 242 4.94 3.40 9.49
CA TRP A 242 5.89 2.41 10.00
C TRP A 242 7.16 2.32 9.17
N ASN A 243 7.03 2.39 7.85
CA ASN A 243 8.15 2.30 6.92
C ASN A 243 8.83 3.64 6.64
N GLU A 244 8.28 4.74 7.19
CA GLU A 244 8.82 6.06 6.91
C GLU A 244 10.18 6.26 7.57
N PHE A 245 11.12 6.77 6.76
CA PHE A 245 12.51 6.91 7.16
C PHE A 245 12.95 8.38 7.15
N PHE A 246 12.66 9.13 6.08
CA PHE A 246 13.33 10.39 5.80
C PHE A 246 12.91 11.54 6.75
N ILE A 247 11.62 11.71 6.97
CA ILE A 247 11.13 12.74 7.92
C ILE A 247 11.57 12.41 9.34
N PRO A 248 11.41 11.16 9.86
CA PRO A 248 11.96 10.78 11.16
C PRO A 248 13.47 10.95 11.28
N LEU A 249 14.26 10.70 10.22
CA LEU A 249 15.70 10.87 10.23
C LEU A 249 16.10 12.33 10.52
N VAL A 250 15.39 13.29 9.93
CA VAL A 250 15.68 14.71 10.12
C VAL A 250 15.09 15.26 11.41
N MET A 251 13.93 14.72 11.82
CA MET A 251 13.18 15.24 12.97
C MET A 251 13.56 14.62 14.32
N LEU A 252 14.12 13.40 14.33
CA LEU A 252 14.40 12.63 15.56
C LEU A 252 15.89 12.30 15.66
N ILE A 253 16.69 13.26 16.14
CA ILE A 253 18.15 13.11 16.22
C ILE A 253 18.60 12.31 17.44
N ASP A 254 17.88 12.41 18.57
CA ASP A 254 18.24 11.67 19.77
C ASP A 254 17.93 10.19 19.63
N ASN A 255 18.88 9.37 20.03
CA ASN A 255 18.71 7.92 20.03
C ASN A 255 17.39 7.50 20.74
N ALA A 256 17.01 8.12 21.83
CA ALA A 256 15.79 7.80 22.59
C ALA A 256 14.48 8.04 21.80
N THR A 257 14.47 8.93 20.80
CA THR A 257 13.27 9.30 20.04
C THR A 257 13.16 8.57 18.70
N GLN A 258 14.26 8.04 18.17
CA GLN A 258 14.33 7.39 16.85
C GLN A 258 13.38 6.22 16.68
N THR A 259 12.97 6.02 15.43
CA THR A 259 12.18 4.87 14.96
C THR A 259 13.08 3.71 14.49
N ILE A 260 12.49 2.54 14.25
CA ILE A 260 13.22 1.35 13.75
C ILE A 260 13.96 1.64 12.44
N PRO A 261 13.35 2.23 11.37
CA PRO A 261 14.06 2.50 10.13
C PRO A 261 15.26 3.43 10.32
N VAL A 262 15.13 4.46 11.16
CA VAL A 262 16.24 5.40 11.46
C VAL A 262 17.35 4.69 12.22
N ALA A 263 17.02 3.91 13.24
CA ALA A 263 18.00 3.17 14.02
C ALA A 263 18.77 2.12 13.20
N LEU A 264 18.09 1.47 12.24
CA LEU A 264 18.74 0.53 11.33
C LEU A 264 19.74 1.24 10.40
N ALA A 265 19.36 2.42 9.89
CA ALA A 265 20.24 3.21 9.02
C ALA A 265 21.45 3.79 9.76
N SER A 266 21.32 4.13 11.04
CA SER A 266 22.41 4.68 11.84
C SER A 266 23.58 3.69 12.01
N LEU A 267 23.33 2.37 11.94
CA LEU A 267 24.37 1.36 11.95
C LEU A 267 25.29 1.39 10.71
N GLN A 268 24.79 1.93 9.60
CA GLN A 268 25.58 2.04 8.35
C GLN A 268 26.55 3.22 8.38
N GLY A 269 26.33 4.21 9.27
CA GLY A 269 27.15 5.41 9.41
C GLY A 269 28.34 5.26 10.36
N ASP A 270 28.30 4.36 11.34
CA ASP A 270 29.35 4.16 12.32
C ASP A 270 30.34 3.07 11.88
N ARG A 271 31.51 3.55 11.42
CA ARG A 271 32.80 2.82 11.31
C ARG A 271 32.73 1.34 10.99
N LEU A 272 33.00 0.99 9.73
CA LEU A 272 33.14 -0.38 9.21
C LEU A 272 31.78 -1.11 9.26
N MET A 273 31.10 -1.07 8.11
CA MET A 273 29.82 -1.79 7.90
C MET A 273 29.94 -3.24 8.40
N ASP A 274 29.49 -3.49 9.62
CA ASP A 274 29.24 -4.85 10.07
C ASP A 274 27.97 -5.36 9.38
N ALA A 275 28.17 -5.84 8.14
CA ALA A 275 27.08 -6.32 7.31
C ALA A 275 26.27 -7.44 7.99
N PRO A 276 26.85 -8.43 8.69
CA PRO A 276 26.12 -9.39 9.50
C PRO A 276 25.20 -8.76 10.55
N THR A 277 25.70 -7.82 11.35
CA THR A 277 24.89 -7.14 12.39
C THR A 277 23.79 -6.29 11.76
N THR A 278 24.05 -5.63 10.61
CA THR A 278 23.02 -4.89 9.86
C THR A 278 21.94 -5.82 9.30
N ASN A 279 22.34 -6.98 8.72
CA ASN A 279 21.36 -7.99 8.28
C ASN A 279 20.55 -8.59 9.44
N ALA A 280 21.18 -8.81 10.59
CA ALA A 280 20.51 -9.25 11.82
C ALA A 280 19.49 -8.21 12.29
N GLY A 281 19.85 -6.93 12.24
CA GLY A 281 18.96 -5.82 12.54
C GLY A 281 17.77 -5.74 11.57
N ALA A 282 18.02 -5.88 10.28
CA ALA A 282 16.97 -5.91 9.27
C ALA A 282 16.01 -7.10 9.49
N LEU A 283 16.54 -8.29 9.81
CA LEU A 283 15.73 -9.47 10.11
C LEU A 283 14.79 -9.24 11.31
N ILE A 284 15.33 -8.72 12.43
CA ILE A 284 14.53 -8.42 13.63
C ILE A 284 13.46 -7.33 13.30
N SER A 285 13.85 -6.32 12.54
CA SER A 285 12.97 -5.21 12.16
C SER A 285 11.84 -5.63 11.22
N LEU A 286 12.04 -6.71 10.45
CA LEU A 286 11.02 -7.28 9.57
C LEU A 286 9.91 -8.00 10.35
N ILE A 287 10.23 -8.59 11.50
CA ILE A 287 9.29 -9.44 12.29
C ILE A 287 8.00 -8.69 12.62
N PRO A 288 8.00 -7.47 13.20
CA PRO A 288 6.76 -6.76 13.50
C PRO A 288 5.92 -6.45 12.26
N ALA A 289 6.57 -6.11 11.13
CA ALA A 289 5.88 -5.84 9.88
C ALA A 289 5.20 -7.10 9.32
N VAL A 290 5.86 -8.26 9.38
CA VAL A 290 5.28 -9.55 8.99
C VAL A 290 4.10 -9.93 9.90
N ILE A 291 4.24 -9.77 11.22
CA ILE A 291 3.16 -10.03 12.17
C ILE A 291 1.96 -9.13 11.86
N PHE A 292 2.19 -7.85 11.65
CA PHE A 292 1.15 -6.91 11.27
C PHE A 292 0.45 -7.33 9.97
N PHE A 293 1.22 -7.69 8.94
CA PHE A 293 0.66 -8.18 7.67
C PHE A 293 -0.20 -9.44 7.87
N LEU A 294 0.27 -10.43 8.61
CA LEU A 294 -0.47 -11.67 8.87
C LEU A 294 -1.79 -11.42 9.61
N ILE A 295 -1.82 -10.46 10.53
CA ILE A 295 -3.06 -10.08 11.22
C ILE A 295 -4.06 -9.42 10.26
N PHE A 296 -3.60 -8.51 9.42
CA PHE A 296 -4.46 -7.64 8.62
C PHE A 296 -4.63 -8.04 7.15
N GLN A 297 -3.94 -9.09 6.65
CA GLN A 297 -3.97 -9.53 5.25
C GLN A 297 -5.39 -9.73 4.68
N ARG A 298 -6.33 -10.26 5.50
CA ARG A 298 -7.72 -10.48 5.07
C ARG A 298 -8.47 -9.17 4.82
N THR A 299 -8.17 -8.14 5.60
CA THR A 299 -8.77 -6.81 5.43
C THR A 299 -8.21 -6.12 4.19
N LEU A 300 -6.89 -6.24 3.97
CA LEU A 300 -6.21 -5.70 2.79
C LEU A 300 -6.76 -6.31 1.49
N THR A 301 -6.87 -7.64 1.43
CA THR A 301 -7.37 -8.34 0.22
C THR A 301 -8.81 -8.00 -0.09
N ARG A 302 -9.69 -7.88 0.91
CA ARG A 302 -11.10 -7.49 0.72
C ARG A 302 -11.25 -6.04 0.26
N GLY A 303 -10.41 -5.13 0.75
CA GLY A 303 -10.43 -3.72 0.35
C GLY A 303 -10.03 -3.50 -1.10
N VAL A 304 -9.03 -4.23 -1.59
CA VAL A 304 -8.56 -4.15 -2.98
C VAL A 304 -9.60 -4.72 -3.96
N THR A 305 -10.24 -5.83 -3.60
CA THR A 305 -11.24 -6.48 -4.47
C THR A 305 -12.56 -5.71 -4.53
N ALA A 306 -12.99 -5.04 -3.46
CA ALA A 306 -14.20 -4.21 -3.47
C ALA A 306 -14.09 -3.01 -4.43
N GLY A 307 -12.89 -2.51 -4.70
CA GLY A 307 -12.64 -1.46 -5.70
C GLY A 307 -12.51 -1.94 -7.15
N ALA A 308 -12.27 -3.24 -7.36
CA ALA A 308 -12.01 -3.83 -8.68
C ALA A 308 -13.26 -4.45 -9.35
N VAL A 309 -14.35 -4.66 -8.60
CA VAL A 309 -15.62 -5.16 -9.13
C VAL A 309 -16.54 -3.98 -9.38
N LYS A 310 -16.48 -3.45 -10.59
CA LYS A 310 -17.49 -2.61 -11.21
C LYS A 310 -18.19 -3.39 -12.31
#